data_0f20a794cdb49e9cf834e79a20d96436
#
_entry.id   0f20a794cdb49e9cf834e79a20d96436
#
_cell.length_a   1.000
_cell.length_b   1.000
_cell.length_c   1.000
_cell.angle_alpha   90.00
_cell.angle_beta   90.00
_cell.angle_gamma   90.00
#
_symmetry.space_group_name_H-M   'P 1'
#
loop_
_entity.id
_entity.type
_entity.pdbx_description
1 polymer ?
#
loop_
_entity_poly.entity_id
_entity_poly.type
_entity_poly.pdbx_seq_one_letter_code
_entity_poly.pdbx_strand_id
1 'polypeptide(L)'
;MDSESIRQKHKQHLFPAAKNFYKDPVVVAEGKNACVKDLEGNSYLDFFGGILTVSIGHCNDEVNNAVKEQIEKLVHISSLYPVVPVVVLAEKLANITPGKLEKCYF
;
A
#
# COMPACT_ATOMS: atom_id res chain seq x y z
N MET A 1 10.08 -7.86 -19.57
CA MET A 1 10.89 -8.36 -18.43
C MET A 1 10.08 -9.52 -17.86
N ASP A 2 10.67 -10.69 -17.68
CA ASP A 2 10.00 -11.87 -17.16
C ASP A 2 10.22 -12.04 -15.64
N SER A 3 9.45 -12.92 -15.02
CA SER A 3 9.48 -13.16 -13.56
C SER A 3 10.85 -13.66 -13.08
N GLU A 4 11.57 -14.45 -13.88
CA GLU A 4 12.89 -14.94 -13.49
C GLU A 4 13.92 -13.82 -13.42
N SER A 5 13.93 -12.92 -14.40
CA SER A 5 14.77 -11.72 -14.39
C SER A 5 14.50 -10.82 -13.18
N ILE A 6 13.23 -10.65 -12.78
CA ILE A 6 12.86 -9.88 -11.59
C ILE A 6 13.37 -10.57 -10.31
N ARG A 7 13.19 -11.90 -10.17
CA ARG A 7 13.70 -12.66 -9.00
C ARG A 7 15.24 -12.56 -8.88
N GLN A 8 15.96 -12.62 -10.00
CA GLN A 8 17.42 -12.45 -10.00
C GLN A 8 17.83 -11.05 -9.56
N LYS A 9 17.21 -10.00 -10.10
CA LYS A 9 17.46 -8.61 -9.69
C LYS A 9 17.12 -8.36 -8.23
N HIS A 10 16.03 -8.95 -7.74
CA HIS A 10 15.68 -8.88 -6.31
C HIS A 10 16.82 -9.41 -5.43
N LYS A 11 17.35 -10.60 -5.75
CA LYS A 11 18.48 -11.19 -5.00
C LYS A 11 19.75 -10.36 -5.10
N GLN A 12 20.00 -9.74 -6.25
CA GLN A 12 21.23 -8.99 -6.52
C GLN A 12 21.24 -7.60 -5.88
N HIS A 13 20.10 -6.93 -5.85
CA HIS A 13 20.05 -5.50 -5.54
C HIS A 13 19.28 -5.14 -4.26
N LEU A 14 18.43 -6.04 -3.73
CA LEU A 14 17.74 -5.75 -2.50
C LEU A 14 18.49 -6.28 -1.27
N PHE A 15 18.39 -5.53 -0.18
CA PHE A 15 19.06 -5.89 1.06
C PHE A 15 18.57 -7.27 1.58
N PRO A 16 19.44 -8.16 2.05
CA PRO A 16 19.10 -9.55 2.39
C PRO A 16 18.01 -9.73 3.46
N ALA A 17 17.71 -8.70 4.26
CA ALA A 17 16.59 -8.75 5.21
C ALA A 17 15.21 -8.76 4.53
N ALA A 18 15.10 -8.25 3.29
CA ALA A 18 13.89 -8.32 2.47
C ALA A 18 13.75 -9.72 1.84
N LYS A 19 13.52 -10.72 2.68
CA LYS A 19 13.42 -12.12 2.22
C LYS A 19 12.01 -12.45 1.75
N ASN A 20 11.93 -13.17 0.63
CA ASN A 20 10.71 -13.85 0.22
C ASN A 20 10.53 -15.14 1.01
N PHE A 21 9.27 -15.49 1.34
CA PHE A 21 8.96 -16.74 2.05
C PHE A 21 9.12 -17.99 1.17
N TYR A 22 9.04 -17.83 -0.15
CA TYR A 22 9.10 -18.92 -1.10
C TYR A 22 10.41 -18.90 -1.88
N LYS A 23 10.85 -20.09 -2.31
CA LYS A 23 12.04 -20.24 -3.15
C LYS A 23 11.85 -19.51 -4.48
N ASP A 24 10.69 -19.69 -5.08
CA ASP A 24 10.31 -19.09 -6.38
C ASP A 24 9.02 -18.27 -6.19
N PRO A 25 9.11 -17.05 -5.63
CA PRO A 25 7.94 -16.24 -5.33
C PRO A 25 7.25 -15.75 -6.60
N VAL A 26 5.93 -15.65 -6.54
CA VAL A 26 5.13 -15.01 -7.58
C VAL A 26 5.58 -13.55 -7.72
N VAL A 27 5.80 -13.11 -8.96
CA VAL A 27 6.14 -11.71 -9.26
C VAL A 27 4.85 -10.97 -9.62
N VAL A 28 4.22 -10.36 -8.61
CA VAL A 28 2.96 -9.65 -8.78
C VAL A 28 3.17 -8.36 -9.57
N ALA A 29 2.35 -8.15 -10.59
CA ALA A 29 2.39 -6.97 -11.46
C ALA A 29 1.15 -6.07 -11.30
N GLU A 30 -0.02 -6.65 -11.06
CA GLU A 30 -1.29 -5.94 -10.97
C GLU A 30 -2.12 -6.43 -9.80
N GLY A 31 -3.02 -5.58 -9.32
CA GLY A 31 -4.01 -5.97 -8.31
C GLY A 31 -5.31 -5.19 -8.47
N LYS A 32 -6.45 -5.87 -8.28
CA LYS A 32 -7.78 -5.25 -8.24
C LYS A 32 -8.68 -6.02 -7.29
N ASN A 33 -9.32 -5.33 -6.36
CA ASN A 33 -10.17 -5.94 -5.34
C ASN A 33 -9.41 -7.05 -4.57
N ALA A 34 -9.93 -8.28 -4.55
CA ALA A 34 -9.31 -9.43 -3.88
C ALA A 34 -8.37 -10.26 -4.78
N CYS A 35 -8.06 -9.78 -5.98
CA CYS A 35 -7.24 -10.52 -6.94
C CYS A 35 -5.95 -9.80 -7.26
N VAL A 36 -4.88 -10.57 -7.47
CA VAL A 36 -3.62 -10.09 -8.02
C VAL A 36 -3.26 -10.88 -9.28
N LYS A 37 -2.45 -10.29 -10.17
CA LYS A 37 -1.92 -10.96 -11.36
C LYS A 37 -0.40 -10.92 -11.36
N ASP A 38 0.20 -11.99 -11.86
CA ASP A 38 1.64 -12.02 -12.12
C ASP A 38 2.00 -11.37 -13.47
N LEU A 39 3.30 -11.33 -13.78
CA LEU A 39 3.79 -10.81 -15.07
C LEU A 39 3.37 -11.67 -16.26
N GLU A 40 3.05 -12.93 -16.05
CA GLU A 40 2.61 -13.88 -17.06
C GLU A 40 1.08 -13.81 -17.30
N GLY A 41 0.36 -12.99 -16.50
CA GLY A 41 -1.08 -12.78 -16.61
C GLY A 41 -1.93 -13.79 -15.83
N ASN A 42 -1.33 -14.67 -15.04
CA ASN A 42 -2.08 -15.58 -14.19
C ASN A 42 -2.72 -14.82 -13.03
N SER A 43 -3.96 -15.16 -12.71
CA SER A 43 -4.73 -14.51 -11.63
C SER A 43 -4.74 -15.38 -10.37
N TYR A 44 -4.61 -14.72 -9.22
CA TYR A 44 -4.63 -15.33 -7.89
C TYR A 44 -5.57 -14.58 -6.97
N LEU A 45 -6.26 -15.30 -6.07
CA LEU A 45 -6.95 -14.70 -4.95
C LEU A 45 -5.93 -14.35 -3.86
N ASP A 46 -5.92 -13.10 -3.43
CA ASP A 46 -5.04 -12.63 -2.37
C ASP A 46 -5.70 -12.78 -1.00
N PHE A 47 -5.44 -13.90 -0.32
CA PHE A 47 -5.85 -14.13 1.06
C PHE A 47 -4.92 -13.49 2.10
N PHE A 48 -3.80 -12.90 1.69
CA PHE A 48 -2.85 -12.29 2.59
C PHE A 48 -3.13 -10.79 2.83
N GLY A 49 -3.63 -10.10 1.81
CA GLY A 49 -4.06 -8.71 1.89
C GLY A 49 -2.98 -7.74 2.37
N GLY A 50 -1.70 -7.99 2.04
CA GLY A 50 -0.58 -7.15 2.45
C GLY A 50 -0.43 -7.02 3.96
N ILE A 51 -0.67 -8.10 4.72
CA ILE A 51 -0.73 -8.13 6.19
C ILE A 51 -1.82 -7.16 6.69
N LEU A 52 -3.04 -7.34 6.20
CA LEU A 52 -4.23 -6.55 6.54
C LEU A 52 -4.20 -5.07 6.08
N THR A 53 -3.25 -4.67 5.25
CA THR A 53 -3.14 -3.27 4.80
C THR A 53 -4.06 -2.91 3.65
N VAL A 54 -4.55 -3.90 2.88
CA VAL A 54 -5.46 -3.69 1.74
C VAL A 54 -6.87 -4.22 2.04
N SER A 55 -7.39 -3.95 3.23
CA SER A 55 -8.68 -4.45 3.71
C SER A 55 -9.88 -4.07 2.83
N ILE A 56 -9.78 -2.99 2.06
CA ILE A 56 -10.80 -2.53 1.10
C ILE A 56 -10.54 -3.03 -0.33
N GLY A 57 -9.54 -3.92 -0.50
CA GLY A 57 -9.11 -4.46 -1.80
C GLY A 57 -8.03 -3.63 -2.48
N HIS A 58 -7.31 -4.29 -3.40
CA HIS A 58 -6.31 -3.66 -4.24
C HIS A 58 -6.92 -2.62 -5.18
N CYS A 59 -6.22 -1.52 -5.36
CA CYS A 59 -6.58 -0.47 -6.34
C CYS A 59 -8.06 -0.05 -6.25
N ASN A 60 -8.55 0.21 -5.04
CA ASN A 60 -9.88 0.75 -4.83
C ASN A 60 -10.01 2.10 -5.56
N ASP A 61 -11.03 2.24 -6.42
CA ASP A 61 -11.16 3.40 -7.32
C ASP A 61 -11.39 4.71 -6.55
N GLU A 62 -12.16 4.67 -5.48
CA GLU A 62 -12.46 5.85 -4.65
C GLU A 62 -11.19 6.37 -3.97
N VAL A 63 -10.40 5.48 -3.36
CA VAL A 63 -9.11 5.84 -2.75
C VAL A 63 -8.11 6.32 -3.79
N ASN A 64 -7.98 5.60 -4.92
CA ASN A 64 -7.07 5.99 -5.99
C ASN A 64 -7.39 7.37 -6.55
N ASN A 65 -8.66 7.71 -6.72
CA ASN A 65 -9.08 9.03 -7.20
C ASN A 65 -8.75 10.12 -6.18
N ALA A 66 -9.04 9.90 -4.89
CA ALA A 66 -8.68 10.84 -3.84
C ALA A 66 -7.16 11.09 -3.77
N VAL A 67 -6.35 10.03 -3.94
CA VAL A 67 -4.87 10.15 -3.98
C VAL A 67 -4.42 10.96 -5.20
N LYS A 68 -4.98 10.71 -6.39
CA LYS A 68 -4.67 11.48 -7.62
C LYS A 68 -4.97 12.96 -7.44
N GLU A 69 -6.16 13.29 -6.94
CA GLU A 69 -6.54 14.68 -6.67
C GLU A 69 -5.62 15.37 -5.64
N GLN A 70 -5.16 14.64 -4.62
CA GLN A 70 -4.25 15.19 -3.63
C GLN A 70 -2.84 15.40 -4.19
N ILE A 71 -2.34 14.49 -5.04
CA ILE A 71 -1.03 14.62 -5.70
C ILE A 71 -0.96 15.89 -6.56
N GLU A 72 -2.05 16.24 -7.23
CA GLU A 72 -2.12 17.47 -8.03
C GLU A 72 -2.11 18.76 -7.18
N LYS A 73 -2.44 18.67 -5.88
CA LYS A 73 -2.46 19.82 -4.97
C LYS A 73 -1.17 19.94 -4.16
N LEU A 74 -0.77 18.87 -3.51
CA LEU A 74 0.40 18.87 -2.63
C LEU A 74 0.80 17.43 -2.29
N VAL A 75 2.03 17.03 -2.62
CA VAL A 75 2.58 15.71 -2.32
C VAL A 75 3.28 15.70 -0.95
N HIS A 76 4.12 16.68 -0.69
CA HIS A 76 4.91 16.74 0.54
C HIS A 76 5.16 18.18 0.99
N ILE A 77 5.15 18.36 2.31
CA ILE A 77 5.63 19.55 2.99
C ILE A 77 6.15 19.15 4.37
N SER A 78 7.00 19.99 4.96
CA SER A 78 7.51 19.77 6.32
C SER A 78 6.39 19.73 7.36
N SER A 79 6.54 18.87 8.38
CA SER A 79 5.67 18.80 9.57
C SER A 79 5.58 20.12 10.37
N LEU A 80 6.38 21.13 10.01
CA LEU A 80 6.26 22.48 10.56
C LEU A 80 4.94 23.18 10.16
N TYR A 81 4.29 22.71 9.12
CA TYR A 81 3.05 23.27 8.60
C TYR A 81 1.89 22.30 8.78
N PRO A 82 0.73 22.75 9.32
CA PRO A 82 -0.45 21.90 9.37
C PRO A 82 -0.99 21.65 7.95
N VAL A 83 -1.38 20.40 7.68
CA VAL A 83 -1.89 19.97 6.38
C VAL A 83 -3.31 19.43 6.54
N VAL A 84 -4.24 19.90 5.73
CA VAL A 84 -5.67 19.60 5.86
C VAL A 84 -5.96 18.09 5.91
N PRO A 85 -5.48 17.23 5.00
CA PRO A 85 -5.75 15.80 5.07
C PRO A 85 -5.30 15.13 6.37
N VAL A 86 -4.14 15.52 6.90
CA VAL A 86 -3.59 14.97 8.15
C VAL A 86 -4.46 15.36 9.35
N VAL A 87 -4.85 16.64 9.44
CA VAL A 87 -5.68 17.14 10.55
C VAL A 87 -7.07 16.50 10.52
N VAL A 88 -7.70 16.42 9.35
CA VAL A 88 -9.01 15.79 9.18
C VAL A 88 -8.96 14.28 9.49
N LEU A 89 -7.89 13.58 9.12
CA LEU A 89 -7.71 12.19 9.48
C LEU A 89 -7.57 12.02 11.01
N ALA A 90 -6.77 12.85 11.65
CA ALA A 90 -6.59 12.82 13.11
C ALA A 90 -7.93 13.03 13.85
N GLU A 91 -8.73 14.01 13.42
CA GLU A 91 -10.06 14.26 13.96
C GLU A 91 -11.00 13.05 13.80
N LYS A 92 -11.06 12.47 12.60
CA LYS A 92 -11.87 11.27 12.34
C LYS A 92 -11.45 10.09 13.23
N LEU A 93 -10.15 9.85 13.36
CA LEU A 93 -9.63 8.77 14.20
C LEU A 93 -9.97 9.00 15.68
N ALA A 94 -9.80 10.21 16.20
CA ALA A 94 -10.16 10.55 17.57
C ALA A 94 -11.66 10.33 17.83
N ASN A 95 -12.52 10.67 16.87
CA ASN A 95 -13.98 10.53 17.01
C ASN A 95 -14.46 9.07 17.01
N ILE A 96 -13.76 8.15 16.34
CA ILE A 96 -14.13 6.72 16.30
C ILE A 96 -13.40 5.86 17.32
N THR A 97 -12.35 6.38 17.95
CA THR A 97 -11.56 5.65 18.93
C THR A 97 -12.23 5.67 20.29
N PRO A 98 -12.31 4.54 21.02
CA PRO A 98 -12.95 4.48 22.32
C PRO A 98 -12.15 5.21 23.42
N GLY A 99 -12.84 5.67 24.45
CA GLY A 99 -12.23 6.28 25.63
C GLY A 99 -11.74 7.71 25.41
N LYS A 100 -10.55 8.04 25.92
CA LYS A 100 -9.94 9.38 25.86
C LYS A 100 -8.74 9.45 24.93
N LEU A 101 -8.74 8.69 23.83
CA LEU A 101 -7.67 8.70 22.83
C LEU A 101 -7.92 9.81 21.81
N GLU A 102 -7.46 11.02 22.14
CA GLU A 102 -7.73 12.25 21.39
C GLU A 102 -6.54 12.74 20.52
N LYS A 103 -5.42 12.05 20.59
CA LYS A 103 -4.19 12.46 19.88
C LYS A 103 -3.71 11.37 18.95
N CYS A 104 -3.35 11.77 17.72
CA CYS A 104 -2.78 10.90 16.71
C CYS A 104 -1.33 11.29 16.40
N TYR A 105 -0.53 10.30 16.06
CA TYR A 105 0.81 10.46 15.52
C TYR A 105 0.91 9.67 14.21
N PHE A 106 1.43 10.29 13.13
CA PHE A 106 1.60 9.70 11.79
C PHE A 106 3.05 9.70 11.36
#